data_b43a830a8f7d84804053202a7eef90d4
#
_entry.id   b43a830a8f7d84804053202a7eef90d4
#
_cell.length_a   1.000
_cell.length_b   1.000
_cell.length_c   1.000
_cell.angle_alpha   90.00
_cell.angle_beta   90.00
_cell.angle_gamma   90.00
#
_symmetry.space_group_name_H-M   'P 1'
#
loop_
_entity.id
_entity.type
_entity.pdbx_description
1 polymer ?
#
loop_
_entity_poly.entity_id
_entity_poly.type
_entity_poly.pdbx_seq_one_letter_code
_entity_poly.pdbx_strand_id
1 'polypeptide(L)'
;LIICQVNVGTETIQIVTGAPNVKEGDKVPVVLAGGRVAGGHEPGQRVEGGIKIKKGKLRGVESDGMMCSIEELGSNRDMYPEAPEYGIYIFDDDAVVGESAIKSLGLDDVVVEYEITSNRVDCFSVVGIAREAAATFNKAFYPPVVTPTGNDENAADYIKVTVKNPELCPRYCARIVKNIKIGPSPKWMQRRLASVGIRPINN
;
A
#
# COMPACT_ATOMS: atom_id res chain seq x y z
N LEU A 1 20.69 20.13 10.44
CA LEU A 1 20.09 19.14 11.32
C LEU A 1 18.94 19.75 12.10
N ILE A 2 17.89 18.97 12.28
CA ILE A 2 16.73 19.31 13.10
C ILE A 2 16.74 18.37 14.30
N ILE A 3 16.58 18.93 15.51
CA ILE A 3 16.44 18.18 16.74
C ILE A 3 14.95 18.12 17.05
N CYS A 4 14.39 16.92 17.08
CA CYS A 4 12.97 16.71 17.28
C CYS A 4 12.71 16.02 18.61
N GLN A 5 11.66 16.46 19.32
CA GLN A 5 11.08 15.75 20.43
C GLN A 5 9.89 14.95 19.91
N VAL A 6 10.01 13.64 19.86
CA VAL A 6 9.05 12.76 19.17
C VAL A 6 8.30 11.93 20.19
N ASN A 7 6.98 12.09 20.19
CA ASN A 7 6.08 11.25 20.97
C ASN A 7 5.89 9.91 20.29
N VAL A 8 6.35 8.83 20.90
CA VAL A 8 6.24 7.44 20.41
C VAL A 8 5.10 6.67 21.07
N GLY A 9 4.19 7.36 21.74
CA GLY A 9 3.02 6.80 22.41
C GLY A 9 3.24 6.49 23.88
N THR A 10 4.35 5.87 24.24
CA THR A 10 4.71 5.54 25.63
C THR A 10 5.56 6.62 26.31
N GLU A 11 6.33 7.34 25.52
CA GLU A 11 7.27 8.37 25.99
C GLU A 11 7.58 9.37 24.86
N THR A 12 8.28 10.44 25.22
CA THR A 12 8.84 11.37 24.23
C THR A 12 10.34 11.19 24.18
N ILE A 13 10.89 10.95 22.99
CA ILE A 13 12.32 10.72 22.77
C ILE A 13 12.91 11.78 21.85
N GLN A 14 14.21 12.03 22.00
CA GLN A 14 14.93 12.94 21.10
C GLN A 14 15.45 12.19 19.89
N ILE A 15 15.08 12.66 18.70
CA ILE A 15 15.60 12.17 17.43
C ILE A 15 16.17 13.35 16.63
N VAL A 16 17.36 13.14 16.07
CA VAL A 16 18.02 14.12 15.20
C VAL A 16 17.90 13.67 13.76
N THR A 17 17.43 14.54 12.89
CA THR A 17 17.31 14.26 11.45
C THR A 17 18.02 15.31 10.59
N GLY A 18 18.49 14.86 9.42
CA GLY A 18 19.00 15.75 8.36
C GLY A 18 17.93 16.12 7.35
N ALA A 19 16.77 15.47 7.38
CA ALA A 19 15.69 15.70 6.42
C ALA A 19 15.04 17.09 6.68
N PRO A 20 14.84 17.91 5.63
CA PRO A 20 14.31 19.25 5.79
C PRO A 20 12.76 19.32 5.80
N ASN A 21 12.09 18.21 5.51
CA ASN A 21 10.64 18.18 5.27
C ASN A 21 9.80 17.97 6.53
N VAL A 22 10.43 17.78 7.71
CA VAL A 22 9.73 17.51 8.97
C VAL A 22 9.38 18.83 9.67
N LYS A 23 8.14 18.94 10.15
CA LYS A 23 7.59 20.11 10.87
C LYS A 23 6.97 19.66 12.18
N GLU A 24 6.74 20.62 13.07
CA GLU A 24 5.99 20.40 14.29
C GLU A 24 4.55 19.94 14.00
N GLY A 25 4.10 18.88 14.67
CA GLY A 25 2.79 18.28 14.49
C GLY A 25 2.76 17.15 13.45
N ASP A 26 3.79 16.99 12.63
CA ASP A 26 3.84 15.88 11.67
C ASP A 26 3.86 14.51 12.36
N LYS A 27 3.15 13.55 11.79
CA LYS A 27 3.19 12.15 12.19
C LYS A 27 4.13 11.39 11.26
N VAL A 28 5.14 10.77 11.84
CA VAL A 28 6.26 10.16 11.11
C VAL A 28 6.52 8.73 11.56
N PRO A 29 7.00 7.85 10.68
CA PRO A 29 7.44 6.52 11.08
C PRO A 29 8.77 6.60 11.81
N VAL A 30 8.85 5.92 12.94
CA VAL A 30 10.04 5.91 13.82
C VAL A 30 10.48 4.48 14.06
N VAL A 31 11.79 4.25 13.94
CA VAL A 31 12.43 3.04 14.43
C VAL A 31 13.16 3.35 15.73
N LEU A 32 12.79 2.67 16.78
CA LEU A 32 13.44 2.79 18.10
C LEU A 32 14.81 2.12 18.09
N ALA A 33 15.66 2.53 19.02
CA ALA A 33 16.95 1.88 19.26
C ALA A 33 16.76 0.37 19.52
N GLY A 34 17.50 -0.46 18.76
CA GLY A 34 17.35 -1.92 18.76
C GLY A 34 16.52 -2.46 17.61
N GLY A 35 15.64 -1.65 17.02
CA GLY A 35 14.87 -1.99 15.83
C GLY A 35 15.73 -2.07 14.56
N ARG A 36 15.10 -2.45 13.45
CA ARG A 36 15.76 -2.59 12.14
C ARG A 36 14.96 -1.90 11.07
N VAL A 37 15.66 -1.35 10.08
CA VAL A 37 15.10 -0.83 8.83
C VAL A 37 15.54 -1.73 7.67
N ALA A 38 14.79 -1.73 6.58
CA ALA A 38 15.02 -2.63 5.45
C ALA A 38 16.32 -2.30 4.68
N GLY A 39 16.74 -1.05 4.68
CA GLY A 39 17.92 -0.61 3.94
C GLY A 39 18.21 0.87 4.13
N GLY A 40 19.00 1.45 3.21
CA GLY A 40 19.25 2.87 3.14
C GLY A 40 18.10 3.66 2.53
N HIS A 41 18.26 4.97 2.46
CA HIS A 41 17.26 5.90 1.92
C HIS A 41 17.23 5.95 0.37
N GLU A 42 18.16 5.30 -0.30
CA GLU A 42 18.17 5.22 -1.77
C GLU A 42 17.32 4.04 -2.26
N PRO A 43 16.57 4.20 -3.36
CA PRO A 43 15.79 3.13 -3.94
C PRO A 43 16.62 1.87 -4.23
N GLY A 44 16.09 0.70 -3.83
CA GLY A 44 16.75 -0.58 -4.08
C GLY A 44 17.88 -0.98 -3.12
N GLN A 45 18.27 -0.13 -2.18
CA GLN A 45 19.27 -0.45 -1.15
C GLN A 45 18.70 -1.32 -0.01
N ARG A 46 18.16 -2.47 -0.34
CA ARG A 46 17.75 -3.46 0.68
C ARG A 46 18.96 -4.24 1.17
N VAL A 47 19.06 -4.40 2.48
CA VAL A 47 20.10 -5.19 3.14
C VAL A 47 19.45 -6.45 3.73
N GLU A 48 19.99 -7.62 3.42
CA GLU A 48 19.51 -8.86 4.02
C GLU A 48 19.61 -8.79 5.55
N GLY A 49 18.50 -9.10 6.23
CA GLY A 49 18.36 -8.95 7.67
C GLY A 49 18.23 -7.50 8.16
N GLY A 50 18.24 -6.52 7.26
CA GLY A 50 18.05 -5.09 7.58
C GLY A 50 19.19 -4.46 8.36
N ILE A 51 19.15 -3.14 8.48
CA ILE A 51 20.14 -2.33 9.21
C ILE A 51 19.63 -2.10 10.64
N LYS A 52 20.41 -2.52 11.65
CA LYS A 52 20.06 -2.32 13.07
C LYS A 52 20.31 -0.88 13.48
N ILE A 53 19.29 -0.23 14.00
CA ILE A 53 19.38 1.13 14.54
C ILE A 53 19.80 1.08 16.00
N LYS A 54 20.70 1.98 16.37
CA LYS A 54 21.24 2.11 17.72
C LYS A 54 21.11 3.56 18.18
N LYS A 55 21.11 3.77 19.51
CA LYS A 55 21.34 5.10 20.07
C LYS A 55 22.70 5.61 19.58
N GLY A 56 22.74 6.84 19.13
CA GLY A 56 23.94 7.41 18.56
C GLY A 56 24.01 8.93 18.71
N LYS A 57 25.04 9.51 18.14
CA LYS A 57 25.21 10.97 18.09
C LYS A 57 25.37 11.42 16.64
N LEU A 58 24.52 12.34 16.23
CA LEU A 58 24.69 13.06 14.96
C LEU A 58 25.29 14.42 15.23
N ARG A 59 26.51 14.66 14.74
CA ARG A 59 27.26 15.89 14.98
C ARG A 59 27.30 16.31 16.46
N GLY A 60 27.47 15.33 17.35
CA GLY A 60 27.58 15.55 18.79
C GLY A 60 26.25 15.58 19.55
N VAL A 61 25.11 15.60 18.88
CA VAL A 61 23.77 15.58 19.50
C VAL A 61 23.23 14.17 19.57
N GLU A 62 22.74 13.77 20.72
CA GLU A 62 22.18 12.43 20.96
C GLU A 62 20.89 12.21 20.19
N SER A 63 20.72 11.00 19.65
CA SER A 63 19.53 10.54 18.92
C SER A 63 19.15 9.13 19.37
N ASP A 64 17.91 8.98 19.88
CA ASP A 64 17.37 7.76 20.48
C ASP A 64 16.48 6.97 19.52
N GLY A 65 16.92 6.86 18.27
CA GLY A 65 16.18 6.22 17.20
C GLY A 65 16.35 6.97 15.89
N MET A 66 15.53 6.64 14.91
CA MET A 66 15.59 7.25 13.59
C MET A 66 14.17 7.42 13.03
N MET A 67 13.89 8.55 12.39
CA MET A 67 12.73 8.71 11.52
C MET A 67 13.05 8.09 10.16
N CYS A 68 12.05 7.50 9.51
CA CYS A 68 12.26 6.72 8.30
C CYS A 68 11.65 7.36 7.05
N SER A 69 12.33 7.21 5.93
CA SER A 69 11.76 7.35 4.60
C SER A 69 10.96 6.09 4.22
N ILE A 70 10.24 6.14 3.11
CA ILE A 70 9.48 4.96 2.63
C ILE A 70 10.43 3.84 2.17
N GLU A 71 11.60 4.16 1.67
CA GLU A 71 12.63 3.22 1.25
C GLU A 71 13.23 2.46 2.44
N GLU A 72 13.50 3.17 3.52
CA GLU A 72 13.99 2.59 4.79
C GLU A 72 12.98 1.63 5.42
N LEU A 73 11.68 1.85 5.16
CA LEU A 73 10.59 0.94 5.54
C LEU A 73 10.44 -0.26 4.58
N GLY A 74 11.23 -0.31 3.51
CA GLY A 74 11.25 -1.44 2.57
C GLY A 74 10.25 -1.33 1.43
N SER A 75 9.72 -0.14 1.16
CA SER A 75 8.90 0.14 -0.01
C SER A 75 9.55 1.17 -0.93
N ASN A 76 8.79 1.86 -1.76
CA ASN A 76 9.27 2.89 -2.67
C ASN A 76 8.15 3.83 -3.12
N ARG A 77 8.51 4.91 -3.82
CA ARG A 77 7.56 5.92 -4.31
C ARG A 77 6.63 5.44 -5.42
N ASP A 78 6.98 4.39 -6.15
CA ASP A 78 6.05 3.81 -7.13
C ASP A 78 4.82 3.22 -6.44
N MET A 79 4.99 2.68 -5.23
CA MET A 79 3.93 2.11 -4.42
C MET A 79 3.26 3.13 -3.49
N TYR A 80 4.00 4.17 -3.09
CA TYR A 80 3.56 5.25 -2.21
C TYR A 80 3.88 6.61 -2.88
N PRO A 81 3.09 7.02 -3.88
CA PRO A 81 3.41 8.20 -4.69
C PRO A 81 3.39 9.52 -3.91
N GLU A 82 2.77 9.55 -2.74
CA GLU A 82 2.79 10.67 -1.81
C GLU A 82 4.12 10.80 -1.04
N ALA A 83 4.96 9.78 -1.02
CA ALA A 83 6.24 9.83 -0.33
C ALA A 83 7.17 10.87 -0.99
N PRO A 84 7.91 11.67 -0.21
CA PRO A 84 8.85 12.64 -0.75
C PRO A 84 10.01 11.92 -1.47
N GLU A 85 10.61 12.56 -2.47
CA GLU A 85 11.79 12.03 -3.16
C GLU A 85 12.99 11.91 -2.22
N TYR A 86 13.17 12.92 -1.37
CA TYR A 86 14.18 12.93 -0.31
C TYR A 86 13.52 13.41 0.97
N GLY A 87 13.54 12.59 2.00
CA GLY A 87 13.03 12.97 3.30
C GLY A 87 12.28 11.88 4.03
N ILE A 88 11.73 12.26 5.15
CA ILE A 88 10.94 11.39 6.02
C ILE A 88 9.52 11.24 5.43
N TYR A 89 8.98 10.03 5.51
CA TYR A 89 7.58 9.80 5.18
C TYR A 89 6.67 10.51 6.21
N ILE A 90 5.69 11.25 5.73
CA ILE A 90 4.72 11.95 6.59
C ILE A 90 3.37 11.23 6.44
N PHE A 91 2.84 10.75 7.56
CA PHE A 91 1.51 10.15 7.59
C PHE A 91 0.40 11.21 7.50
N ASP A 92 -0.78 10.79 7.06
CA ASP A 92 -1.99 11.59 7.13
C ASP A 92 -2.40 11.87 8.60
N ASP A 93 -3.24 12.87 8.81
CA ASP A 93 -3.66 13.32 10.14
C ASP A 93 -4.43 12.27 10.95
N ASP A 94 -4.99 11.25 10.30
CA ASP A 94 -5.73 10.15 10.93
C ASP A 94 -4.82 9.05 11.54
N ALA A 95 -3.51 9.08 11.26
CA ALA A 95 -2.58 8.13 11.84
C ALA A 95 -2.53 8.26 13.38
N VAL A 96 -2.42 7.11 14.06
CA VAL A 96 -2.43 7.05 15.53
C VAL A 96 -1.01 7.01 16.08
N VAL A 97 -0.69 7.95 16.95
CA VAL A 97 0.64 8.02 17.62
C VAL A 97 0.84 6.78 18.49
N GLY A 98 2.02 6.16 18.36
CA GLY A 98 2.37 4.92 19.08
C GLY A 98 1.90 3.62 18.41
N GLU A 99 1.14 3.71 17.32
CA GLU A 99 0.79 2.54 16.53
C GLU A 99 1.96 2.08 15.64
N SER A 100 1.96 0.82 15.25
CA SER A 100 2.97 0.27 14.34
C SER A 100 2.89 0.94 12.96
N ALA A 101 3.94 1.64 12.54
CA ALA A 101 4.05 2.24 11.22
C ALA A 101 3.92 1.20 10.09
N ILE A 102 4.45 -0.01 10.29
CA ILE A 102 4.34 -1.12 9.33
C ILE A 102 2.88 -1.48 9.10
N LYS A 103 2.08 -1.58 10.19
CA LYS A 103 0.66 -1.87 10.11
C LYS A 103 -0.12 -0.71 9.49
N SER A 104 0.17 0.53 9.88
CA SER A 104 -0.47 1.72 9.34
C SER A 104 -0.26 1.87 7.82
N LEU A 105 0.89 1.42 7.31
CA LEU A 105 1.20 1.36 5.88
C LEU A 105 0.64 0.10 5.19
N GLY A 106 0.20 -0.92 5.94
CA GLY A 106 -0.22 -2.19 5.39
C GLY A 106 0.92 -3.04 4.81
N LEU A 107 2.12 -2.87 5.38
CA LEU A 107 3.31 -3.64 5.00
C LEU A 107 3.42 -5.01 5.72
N ASP A 108 2.46 -5.31 6.58
CA ASP A 108 2.31 -6.58 7.30
C ASP A 108 1.35 -7.57 6.63
N ASP A 109 0.94 -7.28 5.39
CA ASP A 109 0.05 -8.17 4.62
C ASP A 109 0.80 -9.45 4.18
N VAL A 110 0.04 -10.53 4.01
CA VAL A 110 0.56 -11.81 3.53
C VAL A 110 0.21 -11.96 2.06
N VAL A 111 1.23 -12.04 1.22
CA VAL A 111 1.10 -12.24 -0.22
C VAL A 111 1.50 -13.67 -0.55
N VAL A 112 0.63 -14.38 -1.26
CA VAL A 112 0.88 -15.74 -1.75
C VAL A 112 0.97 -15.70 -3.26
N GLU A 113 2.12 -16.10 -3.78
CA GLU A 113 2.34 -16.23 -5.22
C GLU A 113 2.00 -17.65 -5.67
N TYR A 114 1.18 -17.74 -6.72
CA TYR A 114 0.78 -19.01 -7.31
C TYR A 114 1.32 -19.14 -8.73
N GLU A 115 1.96 -20.23 -9.02
CA GLU A 115 2.26 -20.64 -10.38
C GLU A 115 1.08 -21.46 -10.94
N ILE A 116 0.31 -20.85 -11.84
CA ILE A 116 -0.88 -21.47 -12.43
C ILE A 116 -0.51 -22.15 -13.73
N THR A 117 -0.76 -23.46 -13.81
CA THR A 117 -0.54 -24.24 -15.04
C THR A 117 -1.58 -23.91 -16.12
N SER A 118 -1.21 -24.07 -17.39
CA SER A 118 -2.02 -23.67 -18.55
C SER A 118 -3.37 -24.40 -18.66
N ASN A 119 -3.53 -25.56 -18.02
CA ASN A 119 -4.77 -26.31 -17.97
C ASN A 119 -5.75 -25.84 -16.88
N ARG A 120 -5.35 -24.87 -16.05
CA ARG A 120 -6.16 -24.36 -14.93
C ARG A 120 -6.45 -22.85 -15.07
N VAL A 121 -6.96 -22.48 -16.24
CA VAL A 121 -7.33 -21.09 -16.56
C VAL A 121 -8.40 -20.53 -15.62
N ASP A 122 -9.21 -21.35 -15.00
CA ASP A 122 -10.18 -21.00 -13.96
C ASP A 122 -9.52 -20.36 -12.73
N CYS A 123 -8.27 -20.73 -12.42
CA CYS A 123 -7.49 -20.23 -11.29
C CYS A 123 -6.78 -18.88 -11.57
N PHE A 124 -6.89 -18.30 -12.78
CA PHE A 124 -6.41 -16.93 -13.07
C PHE A 124 -7.34 -15.83 -12.53
N SER A 125 -8.20 -16.16 -11.57
CA SER A 125 -9.03 -15.21 -10.85
C SER A 125 -9.04 -15.52 -9.35
N VAL A 126 -9.22 -14.49 -8.52
CA VAL A 126 -9.33 -14.65 -7.06
C VAL A 126 -10.49 -15.60 -6.71
N VAL A 127 -11.61 -15.50 -7.41
CA VAL A 127 -12.78 -16.37 -7.19
C VAL A 127 -12.48 -17.81 -7.57
N GLY A 128 -11.73 -18.04 -8.66
CA GLY A 128 -11.32 -19.38 -9.10
C GLY A 128 -10.37 -20.03 -8.09
N ILE A 129 -9.35 -19.31 -7.63
CA ILE A 129 -8.44 -19.80 -6.59
C ILE A 129 -9.21 -20.07 -5.28
N ALA A 130 -10.12 -19.20 -4.88
CA ALA A 130 -10.92 -19.41 -3.67
C ALA A 130 -11.79 -20.67 -3.76
N ARG A 131 -12.37 -20.96 -4.94
CA ARG A 131 -13.13 -22.19 -5.18
C ARG A 131 -12.24 -23.42 -5.09
N GLU A 132 -11.06 -23.38 -5.70
CA GLU A 132 -10.09 -24.48 -5.66
C GLU A 132 -9.57 -24.72 -4.24
N ALA A 133 -9.23 -23.66 -3.53
CA ALA A 133 -8.79 -23.75 -2.13
C ALA A 133 -9.90 -24.33 -1.23
N ALA A 134 -11.15 -23.91 -1.43
CA ALA A 134 -12.28 -24.47 -0.69
C ALA A 134 -12.45 -25.97 -0.94
N ALA A 135 -12.31 -26.43 -2.18
CA ALA A 135 -12.37 -27.84 -2.52
C ALA A 135 -11.18 -28.61 -1.93
N THR A 136 -9.96 -28.10 -2.08
CA THR A 136 -8.73 -28.74 -1.58
C THR A 136 -8.73 -28.89 -0.06
N PHE A 137 -9.18 -27.88 0.66
CA PHE A 137 -9.20 -27.88 2.13
C PHE A 137 -10.52 -28.33 2.72
N ASN A 138 -11.44 -28.83 1.89
CA ASN A 138 -12.78 -29.26 2.30
C ASN A 138 -13.52 -28.19 3.13
N LYS A 139 -13.52 -26.94 2.62
CA LYS A 139 -14.19 -25.78 3.22
C LYS A 139 -15.37 -25.33 2.36
N ALA A 140 -16.33 -24.66 2.97
CA ALA A 140 -17.41 -24.06 2.23
C ALA A 140 -16.90 -22.92 1.34
N PHE A 141 -17.41 -22.84 0.11
CA PHE A 141 -17.12 -21.75 -0.83
C PHE A 141 -18.25 -20.72 -0.80
N TYR A 142 -17.91 -19.47 -0.52
CA TYR A 142 -18.84 -18.35 -0.48
C TYR A 142 -18.46 -17.35 -1.60
N PRO A 143 -19.06 -17.47 -2.81
CA PRO A 143 -18.80 -16.52 -3.88
C PRO A 143 -19.30 -15.12 -3.45
N PRO A 144 -18.59 -14.05 -3.90
CA PRO A 144 -19.03 -12.70 -3.61
C PRO A 144 -20.39 -12.43 -4.25
N VAL A 145 -21.34 -11.94 -3.45
CA VAL A 145 -22.62 -11.47 -3.97
C VAL A 145 -22.44 -10.03 -4.44
N VAL A 146 -22.47 -9.83 -5.74
CA VAL A 146 -22.38 -8.50 -6.34
C VAL A 146 -23.78 -8.03 -6.68
N THR A 147 -24.28 -7.04 -5.94
CA THR A 147 -25.53 -6.35 -6.24
C THR A 147 -25.19 -5.02 -6.91
N PRO A 148 -25.24 -4.91 -8.24
CA PRO A 148 -24.96 -3.66 -8.91
C PRO A 148 -26.07 -2.65 -8.61
N THR A 149 -25.70 -1.52 -8.02
CA THR A 149 -26.59 -0.38 -7.85
C THR A 149 -26.49 0.52 -9.08
N GLY A 150 -27.63 0.93 -9.62
CA GLY A 150 -27.76 1.93 -10.68
C GLY A 150 -28.66 3.06 -10.22
N ASN A 151 -28.79 4.08 -11.05
CA ASN A 151 -29.87 5.06 -10.95
C ASN A 151 -31.00 4.66 -11.93
N ASP A 152 -32.03 5.47 -12.03
CA ASP A 152 -33.19 5.21 -12.91
C ASP A 152 -32.93 5.49 -14.39
N GLU A 153 -31.69 5.87 -14.77
CA GLU A 153 -31.33 6.15 -16.14
C GLU A 153 -31.00 4.85 -16.91
N ASN A 154 -31.37 4.82 -18.18
CA ASN A 154 -31.07 3.67 -19.05
C ASN A 154 -29.73 3.89 -19.77
N ALA A 155 -28.80 2.96 -19.64
CA ALA A 155 -27.50 3.00 -20.34
C ALA A 155 -27.67 3.05 -21.88
N ALA A 156 -28.75 2.49 -22.44
CA ALA A 156 -29.02 2.51 -23.87
C ALA A 156 -29.27 3.91 -24.45
N ASP A 157 -29.62 4.89 -23.60
CA ASP A 157 -29.80 6.28 -24.01
C ASP A 157 -28.46 7.00 -24.28
N TYR A 158 -27.36 6.42 -23.78
CA TYR A 158 -26.01 7.01 -23.83
C TYR A 158 -25.03 6.23 -24.71
N ILE A 159 -25.19 4.91 -24.83
CA ILE A 159 -24.28 4.07 -25.58
C ILE A 159 -25.03 2.96 -26.33
N LYS A 160 -24.64 2.75 -27.58
CA LYS A 160 -25.10 1.63 -28.42
C LYS A 160 -23.98 0.64 -28.59
N VAL A 161 -24.20 -0.61 -28.20
CA VAL A 161 -23.28 -1.72 -28.45
C VAL A 161 -23.72 -2.50 -29.66
N THR A 162 -22.82 -2.68 -30.64
CA THR A 162 -23.05 -3.50 -31.83
C THR A 162 -21.92 -4.53 -31.96
N VAL A 163 -22.26 -5.80 -31.84
CA VAL A 163 -21.30 -6.89 -32.07
C VAL A 163 -21.31 -7.26 -33.54
N LYS A 164 -20.22 -6.95 -34.24
CA LYS A 164 -20.09 -7.23 -35.67
C LYS A 164 -19.82 -8.70 -36.01
N ASN A 165 -19.19 -9.41 -35.10
CA ASN A 165 -18.87 -10.83 -35.26
C ASN A 165 -19.32 -11.62 -34.00
N PRO A 166 -20.58 -12.09 -34.01
CA PRO A 166 -21.14 -12.81 -32.86
C PRO A 166 -20.55 -14.21 -32.64
N GLU A 167 -19.93 -14.80 -33.68
CA GLU A 167 -19.26 -16.10 -33.55
C GLU A 167 -18.01 -16.00 -32.68
N LEU A 168 -17.23 -14.92 -32.80
CA LEU A 168 -16.04 -14.68 -32.01
C LEU A 168 -16.32 -13.97 -30.68
N CYS A 169 -17.35 -13.12 -30.63
CA CYS A 169 -17.77 -12.41 -29.45
C CYS A 169 -19.29 -12.51 -29.28
N PRO A 170 -19.81 -13.57 -28.67
CA PRO A 170 -21.26 -13.82 -28.61
C PRO A 170 -21.98 -12.79 -27.69
N ARG A 171 -21.26 -12.12 -26.79
CA ARG A 171 -21.85 -11.12 -25.91
C ARG A 171 -20.84 -10.06 -25.50
N TYR A 172 -21.24 -8.80 -25.59
CA TYR A 172 -20.48 -7.66 -25.05
C TYR A 172 -21.38 -6.82 -24.16
N CYS A 173 -20.92 -6.53 -22.95
CA CYS A 173 -21.67 -5.70 -21.96
C CYS A 173 -20.92 -4.39 -21.73
N ALA A 174 -21.65 -3.29 -21.64
CA ALA A 174 -21.13 -1.99 -21.29
C ALA A 174 -21.89 -1.41 -20.11
N ARG A 175 -21.20 -0.62 -19.31
CA ARG A 175 -21.77 0.13 -18.19
C ARG A 175 -21.26 1.56 -18.24
N ILE A 176 -22.09 2.52 -17.85
CA ILE A 176 -21.72 3.92 -17.81
C ILE A 176 -21.57 4.33 -16.35
N VAL A 177 -20.47 4.99 -16.06
CA VAL A 177 -20.23 5.63 -14.77
C VAL A 177 -20.07 7.13 -15.03
N LYS A 178 -20.88 7.93 -14.33
CA LYS A 178 -20.91 9.39 -14.49
C LYS A 178 -20.21 10.09 -13.32
N ASN A 179 -19.88 11.38 -13.54
CA ASN A 179 -19.34 12.29 -12.51
C ASN A 179 -18.05 11.79 -11.85
N ILE A 180 -17.21 11.08 -12.61
CA ILE A 180 -15.92 10.63 -12.12
C ILE A 180 -15.01 11.84 -11.92
N LYS A 181 -14.38 11.92 -10.75
CA LYS A 181 -13.25 12.82 -10.49
C LYS A 181 -11.99 11.97 -10.38
N ILE A 182 -11.05 12.21 -11.28
CA ILE A 182 -9.74 11.56 -11.21
C ILE A 182 -9.01 12.06 -9.98
N GLY A 183 -8.50 11.14 -9.18
CA GLY A 183 -7.75 11.41 -7.96
C GLY A 183 -6.94 10.20 -7.53
N PRO A 184 -6.18 10.28 -6.43
CA PRO A 184 -5.48 9.14 -5.89
C PRO A 184 -6.44 7.99 -5.58
N SER A 185 -6.00 6.76 -5.81
CA SER A 185 -6.75 5.58 -5.36
C SER A 185 -7.01 5.65 -3.85
N PRO A 186 -8.14 5.14 -3.35
CA PRO A 186 -8.37 5.02 -1.91
C PRO A 186 -7.24 4.25 -1.21
N LYS A 187 -6.86 4.62 0.01
CA LYS A 187 -5.72 4.02 0.74
C LYS A 187 -5.78 2.48 0.82
N TRP A 188 -6.97 1.91 1.04
CA TRP A 188 -7.14 0.46 1.07
C TRP A 188 -6.77 -0.21 -0.27
N MET A 189 -7.09 0.46 -1.38
CA MET A 189 -6.77 -0.03 -2.74
C MET A 189 -5.28 0.13 -3.01
N GLN A 190 -4.69 1.28 -2.64
CA GLN A 190 -3.25 1.50 -2.74
C GLN A 190 -2.47 0.39 -2.02
N ARG A 191 -2.83 0.08 -0.77
CA ARG A 191 -2.20 -0.98 0.02
C ARG A 191 -2.29 -2.35 -0.66
N ARG A 192 -3.47 -2.72 -1.18
CA ARG A 192 -3.67 -3.98 -1.90
C ARG A 192 -2.86 -4.08 -3.19
N LEU A 193 -2.82 -3.01 -3.96
CA LEU A 193 -2.01 -2.95 -5.17
C LEU A 193 -0.52 -3.00 -4.87
N ALA A 194 -0.06 -2.21 -3.90
CA ALA A 194 1.33 -2.16 -3.49
C ALA A 194 1.83 -3.52 -2.95
N SER A 195 1.00 -4.25 -2.19
CA SER A 195 1.39 -5.56 -1.64
C SER A 195 1.70 -6.60 -2.72
N VAL A 196 1.09 -6.48 -3.89
CA VAL A 196 1.36 -7.36 -5.06
C VAL A 196 2.24 -6.71 -6.13
N GLY A 197 2.90 -5.59 -5.80
CA GLY A 197 3.85 -4.92 -6.69
C GLY A 197 3.21 -4.12 -7.83
N ILE A 198 1.92 -3.79 -7.74
CA ILE A 198 1.20 -2.98 -8.74
C ILE A 198 1.13 -1.54 -8.26
N ARG A 199 1.54 -0.61 -9.14
CA ARG A 199 1.49 0.83 -8.83
C ARG A 199 0.04 1.35 -8.76
N PRO A 200 -0.35 2.03 -7.68
CA PRO A 200 -1.65 2.70 -7.59
C PRO A 200 -1.60 4.03 -8.34
N ILE A 201 -2.09 4.07 -9.57
CA ILE A 201 -2.00 5.26 -10.43
C ILE A 201 -3.11 6.27 -10.11
N ASN A 202 -4.36 5.82 -10.13
CA ASN A 202 -5.54 6.65 -9.80
C ASN A 202 -6.75 5.76 -9.46
N ASN A 203 -7.84 6.40 -9.06
CA ASN A 203 -9.14 5.73 -8.83
C ASN A 203 -9.88 5.41 -10.13
#